data_070efd0b299df6074a0d3f0fafb2180e
#
_entry.id   070efd0b299df6074a0d3f0fafb2180e
#
_cell.length_a   1.000
_cell.length_b   1.000
_cell.length_c   1.000
_cell.angle_alpha   90.00
_cell.angle_beta   90.00
_cell.angle_gamma   90.00
#
_symmetry.space_group_name_H-M   'P 1'
#
loop_
_entity.id
_entity.type
_entity.pdbx_description
1 polymer ?
#
loop_
_entity_poly.entity_id
_entity_poly.type
_entity_poly.pdbx_seq_one_letter_code
_entity_poly.pdbx_strand_id
1 'polypeptide(L)'
;TAVELIEAGYNVVIVDDLSNSNIKVLEGLKKITGVLPAFEQIDLKDKDATQKVFEKYPDIDGIIHFAASKAVGESVKEPLLYYRNNVVSLINLLELMPQYGVKGIIFSSSCTVYGQPLPENLPVTEEAPHQKATSPYGNTKEINEQIIYDYIHSGASLKSIILRYFNPIGAHPSALIGELPNGVPNNLIPYVTQTAMGIRKELTIFGNDYNTPDGTCIRDYIYVVDLAKAHVTAMSRVLDDEKSPALDYFNIGTGKGNSTLEIVKTFEHATGVKVNWKYGPRREGDIEKIWGNCTKANSVLGWKAETPLSDVLASAWKWQQRLREEGMM
;
A
#
# COMPACT_ATOMS: atom_id res chain seq x y z
N THR A 1 0.04 3.42 -9.19
CA THR A 1 1.32 4.18 -9.17
C THR A 1 1.93 4.22 -10.57
N ALA A 2 2.11 3.09 -11.28
CA ALA A 2 2.69 3.09 -12.63
C ALA A 2 1.92 4.00 -13.62
N VAL A 3 0.57 4.03 -13.57
CA VAL A 3 -0.23 4.98 -14.36
C VAL A 3 0.19 6.42 -14.07
N GLU A 4 0.16 6.82 -12.81
CA GLU A 4 0.46 8.20 -12.41
C GLU A 4 1.91 8.61 -12.75
N LEU A 5 2.87 7.68 -12.67
CA LEU A 5 4.26 7.92 -13.08
C LEU A 5 4.36 8.15 -14.60
N ILE A 6 3.72 7.30 -15.40
CA ILE A 6 3.71 7.43 -16.87
C ILE A 6 3.05 8.75 -17.30
N GLU A 7 1.92 9.10 -16.69
CA GLU A 7 1.21 10.37 -16.94
C GLU A 7 2.02 11.60 -16.52
N ALA A 8 2.88 11.44 -15.49
CA ALA A 8 3.84 12.47 -15.07
C ALA A 8 5.12 12.51 -15.95
N GLY A 9 5.23 11.67 -16.97
CA GLY A 9 6.34 11.67 -17.93
C GLY A 9 7.54 10.80 -17.55
N TYR A 10 7.44 9.96 -16.51
CA TYR A 10 8.51 9.03 -16.15
C TYR A 10 8.53 7.80 -17.08
N ASN A 11 9.73 7.32 -17.39
CA ASN A 11 9.93 6.01 -17.97
C ASN A 11 9.86 4.96 -16.84
N VAL A 12 8.96 4.00 -16.96
CA VAL A 12 8.69 3.03 -15.89
C VAL A 12 9.15 1.65 -16.29
N VAL A 13 9.95 1.02 -15.43
CA VAL A 13 10.26 -0.41 -15.47
C VAL A 13 9.57 -1.06 -14.28
N ILE A 14 8.75 -2.08 -14.52
CA ILE A 14 8.06 -2.83 -13.48
C ILE A 14 8.82 -4.13 -13.24
N VAL A 15 9.11 -4.41 -11.97
CA VAL A 15 9.72 -5.65 -11.52
C VAL A 15 8.76 -6.36 -10.57
N ASP A 16 8.39 -7.61 -10.87
CA ASP A 16 7.45 -8.40 -10.07
C ASP A 16 7.69 -9.90 -10.29
N ASP A 17 7.62 -10.71 -9.26
CA ASP A 17 7.78 -12.18 -9.38
C ASP A 17 6.48 -12.89 -9.75
N LEU A 18 5.36 -12.17 -9.79
CA LEU A 18 3.99 -12.64 -10.03
C LEU A 18 3.48 -13.67 -9.02
N SER A 19 4.12 -13.80 -7.86
CA SER A 19 3.70 -14.76 -6.82
C SER A 19 2.33 -14.42 -6.23
N ASN A 20 1.98 -13.13 -6.17
CA ASN A 20 0.70 -12.64 -5.65
C ASN A 20 0.04 -11.57 -6.53
N SER A 21 0.45 -11.46 -7.79
CA SER A 21 -0.02 -10.52 -8.78
C SER A 21 -0.41 -11.23 -10.09
N ASN A 22 -0.86 -10.46 -11.09
CA ASN A 22 -1.28 -11.00 -12.37
C ASN A 22 -0.73 -10.13 -13.52
N ILE A 23 -0.05 -10.75 -14.48
CA ILE A 23 0.55 -10.09 -15.64
C ILE A 23 -0.47 -9.29 -16.48
N LYS A 24 -1.76 -9.65 -16.44
CA LYS A 24 -2.82 -8.94 -17.16
C LYS A 24 -2.96 -7.47 -16.75
N VAL A 25 -2.42 -7.07 -15.57
CA VAL A 25 -2.41 -5.67 -15.16
C VAL A 25 -1.70 -4.79 -16.19
N LEU A 26 -0.69 -5.31 -16.90
CA LEU A 26 0.05 -4.56 -17.94
C LEU A 26 -0.84 -4.17 -19.12
N GLU A 27 -1.82 -5.01 -19.49
CA GLU A 27 -2.81 -4.66 -20.52
C GLU A 27 -3.71 -3.50 -20.06
N GLY A 28 -4.10 -3.52 -18.79
CA GLY A 28 -4.84 -2.42 -18.16
C GLY A 28 -4.06 -1.11 -18.19
N LEU A 29 -2.77 -1.16 -17.80
CA LEU A 29 -1.87 0.00 -17.88
C LEU A 29 -1.78 0.55 -19.30
N LYS A 30 -1.54 -0.32 -20.28
CA LYS A 30 -1.48 0.08 -21.70
C LYS A 30 -2.78 0.72 -22.19
N LYS A 31 -3.93 0.17 -21.79
CA LYS A 31 -5.24 0.73 -22.20
C LYS A 31 -5.51 2.11 -21.58
N ILE A 32 -4.98 2.38 -20.37
CA ILE A 32 -5.15 3.65 -19.68
C ILE A 32 -4.18 4.70 -20.23
N THR A 33 -2.90 4.38 -20.32
CA THR A 33 -1.82 5.34 -20.60
C THR A 33 -1.39 5.38 -22.05
N GLY A 34 -1.77 4.40 -22.87
CA GLY A 34 -1.24 4.20 -24.22
C GLY A 34 0.17 3.58 -24.25
N VAL A 35 0.84 3.46 -23.11
CA VAL A 35 2.21 2.96 -22.96
C VAL A 35 2.21 1.58 -22.32
N LEU A 36 2.95 0.64 -22.90
CA LEU A 36 3.26 -0.64 -22.25
C LEU A 36 4.63 -0.48 -21.54
N PRO A 37 4.66 -0.40 -20.21
CA PRO A 37 5.94 -0.28 -19.50
C PRO A 37 6.79 -1.54 -19.69
N ALA A 38 8.10 -1.39 -19.57
CA ALA A 38 9.01 -2.53 -19.49
C ALA A 38 8.68 -3.39 -18.26
N PHE A 39 8.78 -4.70 -18.40
CA PHE A 39 8.45 -5.65 -17.33
C PHE A 39 9.53 -6.71 -17.21
N GLU A 40 10.02 -6.90 -15.98
CA GLU A 40 10.99 -7.94 -15.63
C GLU A 40 10.38 -8.86 -14.57
N GLN A 41 10.20 -10.13 -14.96
CA GLN A 41 9.68 -11.13 -14.02
C GLN A 41 10.84 -11.76 -13.27
N ILE A 42 11.17 -11.20 -12.11
CA ILE A 42 12.21 -11.70 -11.21
C ILE A 42 11.78 -11.57 -9.75
N ASP A 43 12.40 -12.39 -8.92
CA ASP A 43 12.34 -12.28 -7.46
C ASP A 43 13.50 -11.41 -6.97
N LEU A 44 13.21 -10.27 -6.32
CA LEU A 44 14.22 -9.35 -5.79
C LEU A 44 15.10 -9.96 -4.68
N LYS A 45 14.73 -11.13 -4.15
CA LYS A 45 15.61 -11.90 -3.25
C LYS A 45 16.80 -12.53 -3.98
N ASP A 46 16.67 -12.73 -5.30
CA ASP A 46 17.78 -13.15 -6.16
C ASP A 46 18.60 -11.92 -6.55
N LYS A 47 19.74 -11.75 -5.88
CA LYS A 47 20.63 -10.59 -6.09
C LYS A 47 21.20 -10.55 -7.50
N ASP A 48 21.57 -11.70 -8.08
CA ASP A 48 22.13 -11.77 -9.41
C ASP A 48 21.09 -11.43 -10.48
N ALA A 49 19.85 -11.90 -10.31
CA ALA A 49 18.74 -11.51 -11.18
C ALA A 49 18.41 -10.02 -11.05
N THR A 50 18.43 -9.49 -9.83
CA THR A 50 18.21 -8.05 -9.55
C THR A 50 19.31 -7.20 -10.19
N GLN A 51 20.59 -7.62 -10.10
CA GLN A 51 21.71 -6.93 -10.74
C GLN A 51 21.54 -6.84 -12.26
N LYS A 52 21.10 -7.92 -12.92
CA LYS A 52 20.84 -7.91 -14.37
C LYS A 52 19.78 -6.90 -14.79
N VAL A 53 18.83 -6.55 -13.93
CA VAL A 53 17.87 -5.48 -14.21
C VAL A 53 18.59 -4.14 -14.27
N PHE A 54 19.47 -3.82 -13.32
CA PHE A 54 20.25 -2.59 -13.35
C PHE A 54 21.20 -2.53 -14.56
N GLU A 55 21.82 -3.65 -14.93
CA GLU A 55 22.67 -3.75 -16.13
C GLU A 55 21.86 -3.49 -17.42
N LYS A 56 20.61 -3.98 -17.46
CA LYS A 56 19.72 -3.80 -18.61
C LYS A 56 19.15 -2.39 -18.71
N TYR A 57 18.95 -1.72 -17.58
CA TYR A 57 18.38 -0.37 -17.47
C TYR A 57 19.34 0.54 -16.68
N PRO A 58 20.47 0.95 -17.28
CA PRO A 58 21.51 1.70 -16.57
C PRO A 58 21.10 3.12 -16.16
N ASP A 59 20.00 3.64 -16.71
CA ASP A 59 19.52 5.01 -16.48
C ASP A 59 18.42 5.09 -15.42
N ILE A 60 18.35 4.11 -14.50
CA ILE A 60 17.39 4.16 -13.38
C ILE A 60 17.80 5.27 -12.40
N ASP A 61 16.97 6.32 -12.29
CA ASP A 61 17.19 7.42 -11.36
C ASP A 61 16.69 7.10 -9.94
N GLY A 62 15.57 6.39 -9.83
CA GLY A 62 14.93 6.12 -8.54
C GLY A 62 14.11 4.85 -8.52
N ILE A 63 13.83 4.36 -7.32
CA ILE A 63 13.07 3.13 -7.08
C ILE A 63 11.89 3.42 -6.16
N ILE A 64 10.70 2.88 -6.50
CA ILE A 64 9.58 2.76 -5.58
C ILE A 64 9.48 1.29 -5.18
N HIS A 65 9.80 0.98 -3.94
CA HIS A 65 9.87 -0.39 -3.44
C HIS A 65 8.56 -0.81 -2.78
N PHE A 66 7.72 -1.53 -3.53
CA PHE A 66 6.48 -2.13 -3.06
C PHE A 66 6.61 -3.61 -2.70
N ALA A 67 7.58 -4.31 -3.31
CA ALA A 67 7.69 -5.77 -3.25
C ALA A 67 7.76 -6.26 -1.79
N ALA A 68 6.70 -6.92 -1.36
CA ALA A 68 6.56 -7.47 -0.02
C ALA A 68 5.38 -8.43 0.06
N SER A 69 5.48 -9.44 0.92
CA SER A 69 4.31 -10.14 1.46
C SER A 69 3.61 -9.24 2.46
N LYS A 70 2.27 -9.08 2.37
CA LYS A 70 1.52 -8.04 3.12
C LYS A 70 0.35 -8.55 3.97
N ALA A 71 0.06 -9.85 3.96
CA ALA A 71 -1.08 -10.41 4.68
C ALA A 71 -0.76 -10.63 6.17
N VAL A 72 -1.36 -9.81 7.06
CA VAL A 72 -1.12 -9.84 8.50
C VAL A 72 -1.33 -11.24 9.09
N GLY A 73 -2.47 -11.88 8.81
CA GLY A 73 -2.78 -13.21 9.34
C GLY A 73 -1.87 -14.32 8.83
N GLU A 74 -1.39 -14.25 7.59
CA GLU A 74 -0.40 -15.17 7.03
C GLU A 74 0.96 -14.98 7.70
N SER A 75 1.36 -13.73 7.97
CA SER A 75 2.64 -13.43 8.60
C SER A 75 2.79 -14.08 9.99
N VAL A 76 1.68 -14.22 10.73
CA VAL A 76 1.68 -14.91 12.03
C VAL A 76 1.93 -16.42 11.87
N LYS A 77 1.42 -17.02 10.79
CA LYS A 77 1.58 -18.44 10.51
C LYS A 77 2.93 -18.76 9.88
N GLU A 78 3.41 -17.89 8.99
CA GLU A 78 4.62 -18.07 8.20
C GLU A 78 5.64 -16.91 8.41
N PRO A 79 6.09 -16.66 9.65
CA PRO A 79 6.89 -15.46 9.95
C PRO A 79 8.22 -15.42 9.19
N LEU A 80 8.89 -16.56 9.01
CA LEU A 80 10.19 -16.62 8.32
C LEU A 80 10.07 -16.31 6.83
N LEU A 81 8.94 -16.66 6.20
CA LEU A 81 8.64 -16.24 4.83
C LEU A 81 8.63 -14.72 4.72
N TYR A 82 7.96 -14.05 5.65
CA TYR A 82 7.85 -12.58 5.69
C TYR A 82 9.19 -11.90 5.91
N TYR A 83 9.96 -12.34 6.90
CA TYR A 83 11.31 -11.78 7.13
C TYR A 83 12.22 -11.97 5.92
N ARG A 84 12.23 -13.16 5.35
CA ARG A 84 13.07 -13.42 4.16
C ARG A 84 12.63 -12.60 2.96
N ASN A 85 11.33 -12.57 2.66
CA ASN A 85 10.81 -11.88 1.49
C ASN A 85 10.95 -10.35 1.61
N ASN A 86 10.53 -9.78 2.74
CA ASN A 86 10.41 -8.34 2.87
C ASN A 86 11.74 -7.66 3.20
N VAL A 87 12.68 -8.35 3.83
CA VAL A 87 13.95 -7.74 4.26
C VAL A 87 15.06 -7.97 3.23
N VAL A 88 15.20 -9.19 2.71
CA VAL A 88 16.29 -9.51 1.76
C VAL A 88 16.14 -8.74 0.47
N SER A 89 14.93 -8.57 -0.05
CA SER A 89 14.67 -7.78 -1.26
C SER A 89 15.13 -6.32 -1.12
N LEU A 90 14.89 -5.69 0.02
CA LEU A 90 15.35 -4.33 0.28
C LEU A 90 16.87 -4.25 0.39
N ILE A 91 17.50 -5.20 1.11
CA ILE A 91 18.97 -5.23 1.26
C ILE A 91 19.64 -5.35 -0.11
N ASN A 92 19.17 -6.25 -0.97
CA ASN A 92 19.71 -6.40 -2.32
C ASN A 92 19.64 -5.10 -3.13
N LEU A 93 18.49 -4.38 -3.05
CA LEU A 93 18.36 -3.08 -3.71
C LEU A 93 19.36 -2.06 -3.15
N LEU A 94 19.46 -1.89 -1.83
CA LEU A 94 20.34 -0.93 -1.19
C LEU A 94 21.83 -1.21 -1.49
N GLU A 95 22.24 -2.47 -1.65
CA GLU A 95 23.60 -2.86 -2.02
C GLU A 95 23.92 -2.56 -3.50
N LEU A 96 22.93 -2.68 -4.40
CA LEU A 96 23.12 -2.49 -5.83
C LEU A 96 22.95 -1.02 -6.26
N MET A 97 22.01 -0.28 -5.68
CA MET A 97 21.70 1.10 -6.07
C MET A 97 22.91 2.01 -6.21
N PRO A 98 23.89 2.05 -5.28
CA PRO A 98 25.06 2.92 -5.41
C PRO A 98 25.97 2.56 -6.58
N GLN A 99 26.03 1.26 -6.92
CA GLN A 99 26.89 0.76 -8.00
C GLN A 99 26.40 1.21 -9.38
N TYR A 100 25.09 1.52 -9.48
CA TYR A 100 24.43 1.95 -10.72
C TYR A 100 23.97 3.42 -10.67
N GLY A 101 24.41 4.19 -9.67
CA GLY A 101 24.13 5.62 -9.58
C GLY A 101 22.68 6.00 -9.30
N VAL A 102 21.87 5.08 -8.73
CA VAL A 102 20.48 5.35 -8.38
C VAL A 102 20.42 6.37 -7.24
N LYS A 103 19.69 7.47 -7.45
CA LYS A 103 19.70 8.65 -6.57
C LYS A 103 18.82 8.50 -5.34
N GLY A 104 17.74 7.71 -5.45
CA GLY A 104 16.79 7.63 -4.36
C GLY A 104 15.83 6.46 -4.38
N ILE A 105 15.23 6.22 -3.20
CA ILE A 105 14.23 5.18 -3.00
C ILE A 105 13.02 5.73 -2.24
N ILE A 106 11.83 5.42 -2.73
CA ILE A 106 10.58 5.58 -1.98
C ILE A 106 10.23 4.22 -1.38
N PHE A 107 10.24 4.15 -0.06
CA PHE A 107 9.90 2.92 0.64
C PHE A 107 8.42 2.90 1.02
N SER A 108 7.74 1.86 0.55
CA SER A 108 6.37 1.53 0.88
C SER A 108 6.28 0.95 2.29
N SER A 109 6.18 1.83 3.30
CA SER A 109 5.96 1.45 4.69
C SER A 109 4.47 1.34 5.01
N SER A 110 4.11 1.27 6.27
CA SER A 110 2.74 1.01 6.71
C SER A 110 2.48 1.65 8.08
N CYS A 111 1.23 2.03 8.33
CA CYS A 111 0.79 2.42 9.68
C CYS A 111 0.98 1.31 10.74
N THR A 112 1.22 0.08 10.31
CA THR A 112 1.48 -1.05 11.24
C THR A 112 2.77 -0.89 12.06
N VAL A 113 3.69 0.01 11.65
CA VAL A 113 4.88 0.36 12.45
C VAL A 113 4.53 1.04 13.78
N TYR A 114 3.36 1.67 13.87
CA TYR A 114 2.90 2.28 15.11
C TYR A 114 2.35 1.27 16.14
N GLY A 115 2.13 0.01 15.73
CA GLY A 115 1.45 -0.98 16.56
C GLY A 115 0.03 -0.55 16.95
N GLN A 116 -0.40 -0.86 18.21
CA GLN A 116 -1.64 -0.31 18.76
C GLN A 116 -1.33 1.04 19.44
N PRO A 117 -1.67 2.17 18.81
CA PRO A 117 -1.36 3.48 19.39
C PRO A 117 -2.18 3.73 20.66
N LEU A 118 -1.60 4.47 21.59
CA LEU A 118 -2.33 4.96 22.74
C LEU A 118 -3.37 6.01 22.32
N PRO A 119 -4.51 6.11 23.02
CA PRO A 119 -5.59 7.05 22.66
C PRO A 119 -5.14 8.51 22.51
N GLU A 120 -4.21 8.96 23.34
CA GLU A 120 -3.64 10.31 23.32
C GLU A 120 -2.74 10.57 22.08
N ASN A 121 -2.29 9.53 21.40
CA ASN A 121 -1.48 9.63 20.19
C ASN A 121 -2.32 9.57 18.90
N LEU A 122 -3.64 9.61 19.01
CA LEU A 122 -4.53 9.63 17.83
C LEU A 122 -5.03 11.05 17.55
N PRO A 123 -4.99 11.52 16.28
CA PRO A 123 -4.40 10.86 15.11
C PRO A 123 -2.87 10.73 15.20
N VAL A 124 -2.30 9.58 14.76
CA VAL A 124 -0.85 9.34 14.87
C VAL A 124 -0.06 10.29 13.99
N THR A 125 0.98 10.92 14.53
CA THR A 125 1.98 11.70 13.80
C THR A 125 3.17 10.83 13.43
N GLU A 126 4.07 11.33 12.57
CA GLU A 126 5.30 10.62 12.22
C GLU A 126 6.25 10.42 13.41
N GLU A 127 6.14 11.27 14.43
CA GLU A 127 6.90 11.23 15.68
C GLU A 127 6.22 10.41 16.78
N ALA A 128 5.03 9.86 16.51
CA ALA A 128 4.32 9.04 17.49
C ALA A 128 5.17 7.83 17.92
N PRO A 129 5.22 7.49 19.22
CA PRO A 129 5.99 6.36 19.70
C PRO A 129 5.55 5.06 19.02
N HIS A 130 6.50 4.31 18.49
CA HIS A 130 6.24 2.97 17.99
C HIS A 130 5.93 2.04 19.16
N GLN A 131 4.80 1.38 19.10
CA GLN A 131 4.45 0.28 19.99
C GLN A 131 4.94 -1.04 19.38
N LYS A 132 5.06 -2.07 20.20
CA LYS A 132 5.43 -3.39 19.67
C LYS A 132 4.53 -3.77 18.50
N ALA A 133 5.15 -4.14 17.39
CA ALA A 133 4.41 -4.61 16.22
C ALA A 133 3.47 -5.77 16.57
N THR A 134 2.23 -5.69 16.15
CA THR A 134 1.19 -6.71 16.42
C THR A 134 1.31 -7.94 15.51
N SER A 135 2.19 -7.90 14.50
CA SER A 135 2.41 -8.99 13.55
C SER A 135 3.82 -8.99 12.99
N PRO A 136 4.33 -10.14 12.51
CA PRO A 136 5.60 -10.21 11.79
C PRO A 136 5.63 -9.31 10.54
N TYR A 137 4.53 -9.15 9.82
CA TYR A 137 4.43 -8.17 8.73
C TYR A 137 4.76 -6.75 9.19
N GLY A 138 4.09 -6.26 10.24
CA GLY A 138 4.36 -4.93 10.79
C GLY A 138 5.82 -4.79 11.24
N ASN A 139 6.36 -5.82 11.89
CA ASN A 139 7.75 -5.82 12.32
C ASN A 139 8.74 -5.78 11.13
N THR A 140 8.44 -6.44 9.99
CA THR A 140 9.31 -6.33 8.80
C THR A 140 9.33 -4.91 8.24
N LYS A 141 8.23 -4.16 8.32
CA LYS A 141 8.19 -2.77 7.90
C LYS A 141 9.04 -1.87 8.81
N GLU A 142 8.94 -2.06 10.13
CA GLU A 142 9.76 -1.34 11.12
C GLU A 142 11.26 -1.65 10.95
N ILE A 143 11.63 -2.92 10.79
CA ILE A 143 13.02 -3.34 10.50
C ILE A 143 13.54 -2.69 9.21
N ASN A 144 12.74 -2.65 8.17
CA ASN A 144 13.14 -2.04 6.89
C ASN A 144 13.34 -0.52 7.01
N GLU A 145 12.50 0.18 7.78
CA GLU A 145 12.73 1.59 8.09
C GLU A 145 14.05 1.79 8.84
N GLN A 146 14.36 0.92 9.80
CA GLN A 146 15.62 0.98 10.54
C GLN A 146 16.83 0.68 9.62
N ILE A 147 16.74 -0.30 8.73
CA ILE A 147 17.81 -0.61 7.76
C ILE A 147 18.09 0.61 6.87
N ILE A 148 17.04 1.26 6.35
CA ILE A 148 17.21 2.47 5.53
C ILE A 148 17.84 3.59 6.35
N TYR A 149 17.37 3.80 7.57
CA TYR A 149 17.94 4.79 8.49
C TYR A 149 19.44 4.56 8.73
N ASP A 150 19.82 3.36 9.14
CA ASP A 150 21.21 3.01 9.43
C ASP A 150 22.10 3.14 8.20
N TYR A 151 21.59 2.70 7.03
CA TYR A 151 22.32 2.79 5.78
C TYR A 151 22.59 4.25 5.37
N ILE A 152 21.60 5.14 5.44
CA ILE A 152 21.80 6.56 5.14
C ILE A 152 22.76 7.22 6.15
N HIS A 153 22.63 6.90 7.45
CA HIS A 153 23.49 7.45 8.50
C HIS A 153 24.92 6.89 8.48
N SER A 154 25.17 5.80 7.79
CA SER A 154 26.53 5.32 7.52
C SER A 154 27.30 6.16 6.49
N GLY A 155 26.65 7.18 5.90
CA GLY A 155 27.24 8.07 4.91
C GLY A 155 26.95 7.67 3.46
N ALA A 156 25.96 6.79 3.23
CA ALA A 156 25.53 6.44 1.89
C ALA A 156 24.97 7.67 1.14
N SER A 157 25.38 7.85 -0.11
CA SER A 157 24.86 8.91 -0.97
C SER A 157 23.53 8.49 -1.60
N LEU A 158 22.49 8.41 -0.76
CA LEU A 158 21.14 8.00 -1.15
C LEU A 158 20.13 8.88 -0.46
N LYS A 159 19.07 9.28 -1.16
CA LYS A 159 17.90 9.90 -0.55
C LYS A 159 16.76 8.87 -0.43
N SER A 160 16.03 8.92 0.68
CA SER A 160 14.84 8.08 0.87
C SER A 160 13.68 8.87 1.44
N ILE A 161 12.48 8.59 0.91
CA ILE A 161 11.23 8.98 1.55
C ILE A 161 10.48 7.71 1.92
N ILE A 162 10.11 7.63 3.19
CA ILE A 162 9.34 6.52 3.76
C ILE A 162 7.88 6.96 3.85
N LEU A 163 7.00 6.28 3.11
CA LEU A 163 5.57 6.54 3.13
C LEU A 163 4.87 5.52 4.02
N ARG A 164 4.41 5.98 5.20
CA ARG A 164 3.61 5.18 6.15
C ARG A 164 2.15 5.36 5.82
N TYR A 165 1.61 4.52 4.94
CA TYR A 165 0.22 4.65 4.56
C TYR A 165 -0.71 3.69 5.31
N PHE A 166 -1.97 4.09 5.34
CA PHE A 166 -3.03 3.38 6.04
C PHE A 166 -3.66 2.32 5.12
N ASN A 167 -4.96 2.19 5.05
CA ASN A 167 -5.61 1.12 4.32
C ASN A 167 -5.95 1.56 2.88
N PRO A 168 -5.14 1.22 1.86
CA PRO A 168 -5.48 1.58 0.49
C PRO A 168 -6.69 0.78 0.01
N ILE A 169 -7.64 1.48 -0.63
CA ILE A 169 -8.88 0.91 -1.14
C ILE A 169 -9.25 1.53 -2.49
N GLY A 170 -10.23 0.95 -3.16
CA GLY A 170 -10.72 1.43 -4.44
C GLY A 170 -9.96 0.85 -5.63
N ALA A 171 -10.30 1.33 -6.81
CA ALA A 171 -9.72 0.95 -8.08
C ALA A 171 -9.53 2.17 -8.98
N HIS A 172 -8.77 2.04 -10.06
CA HIS A 172 -8.64 3.12 -11.04
C HIS A 172 -10.02 3.52 -11.62
N PRO A 173 -10.30 4.81 -11.88
CA PRO A 173 -11.63 5.28 -12.32
C PRO A 173 -12.13 4.61 -13.61
N SER A 174 -11.21 4.17 -14.48
CA SER A 174 -11.53 3.41 -15.70
C SER A 174 -12.05 2.00 -15.43
N ALA A 175 -11.88 1.48 -14.21
CA ALA A 175 -12.09 0.08 -13.86
C ALA A 175 -11.28 -0.92 -14.74
N LEU A 176 -10.14 -0.50 -15.30
CA LEU A 176 -9.24 -1.36 -16.08
C LEU A 176 -8.17 -2.04 -15.22
N ILE A 177 -7.91 -1.48 -14.05
CA ILE A 177 -7.03 -2.02 -13.02
C ILE A 177 -7.62 -1.80 -11.63
N GLY A 178 -7.37 -2.74 -10.72
CA GLY A 178 -7.83 -2.70 -9.35
C GLY A 178 -7.26 -3.87 -8.57
N GLU A 179 -7.67 -4.03 -7.31
CA GLU A 179 -7.24 -5.13 -6.47
C GLU A 179 -7.83 -6.46 -6.96
N LEU A 180 -6.96 -7.42 -7.29
CA LEU A 180 -7.33 -8.77 -7.74
C LEU A 180 -6.64 -9.80 -6.84
N PRO A 181 -7.25 -10.18 -5.71
CA PRO A 181 -6.68 -11.14 -4.79
C PRO A 181 -6.68 -12.55 -5.38
N ASN A 182 -5.59 -13.28 -5.19
CA ASN A 182 -5.53 -14.71 -5.49
C ASN A 182 -6.32 -15.48 -4.42
N GLY A 183 -7.46 -16.07 -4.78
CA GLY A 183 -8.30 -16.85 -3.85
C GLY A 183 -9.18 -15.98 -2.93
N VAL A 184 -9.22 -16.32 -1.64
CA VAL A 184 -10.06 -15.62 -0.65
C VAL A 184 -9.45 -14.28 -0.28
N PRO A 185 -10.16 -13.15 -0.44
CA PRO A 185 -9.63 -11.87 -0.03
C PRO A 185 -9.37 -11.79 1.47
N ASN A 186 -8.21 -11.22 1.82
CA ASN A 186 -7.88 -10.89 3.21
C ASN A 186 -8.29 -9.46 3.58
N ASN A 187 -8.48 -8.59 2.59
CA ASN A 187 -8.87 -7.19 2.77
C ASN A 187 -10.38 -7.01 2.75
N LEU A 188 -10.85 -6.00 3.48
CA LEU A 188 -12.29 -5.72 3.66
C LEU A 188 -13.00 -5.45 2.32
N ILE A 189 -12.46 -4.55 1.49
CA ILE A 189 -13.19 -4.07 0.31
C ILE A 189 -13.42 -5.16 -0.75
N PRO A 190 -12.42 -5.96 -1.16
CA PRO A 190 -12.67 -7.08 -2.06
C PRO A 190 -13.67 -8.09 -1.47
N TYR A 191 -13.66 -8.29 -0.15
CA TYR A 191 -14.63 -9.17 0.50
C TYR A 191 -16.04 -8.59 0.44
N VAL A 192 -16.22 -7.29 0.69
CA VAL A 192 -17.50 -6.56 0.57
C VAL A 192 -18.02 -6.65 -0.86
N THR A 193 -17.21 -6.32 -1.87
CA THR A 193 -17.62 -6.33 -3.27
C THR A 193 -17.97 -7.73 -3.77
N GLN A 194 -17.21 -8.77 -3.38
CA GLN A 194 -17.52 -10.16 -3.71
C GLN A 194 -18.79 -10.65 -3.02
N THR A 195 -19.07 -10.19 -1.79
CA THR A 195 -20.32 -10.51 -1.09
C THR A 195 -21.50 -9.81 -1.76
N ALA A 196 -21.38 -8.54 -2.10
CA ALA A 196 -22.39 -7.79 -2.83
C ALA A 196 -22.69 -8.39 -4.22
N MET A 197 -21.68 -8.98 -4.87
CA MET A 197 -21.80 -9.66 -6.16
C MET A 197 -22.42 -11.07 -6.04
N GLY A 198 -22.60 -11.60 -4.82
CA GLY A 198 -23.11 -12.95 -4.56
C GLY A 198 -22.08 -14.08 -4.73
N ILE A 199 -20.80 -13.74 -4.91
CA ILE A 199 -19.71 -14.72 -4.96
C ILE A 199 -19.49 -15.34 -3.58
N ARG A 200 -19.62 -14.50 -2.54
CA ARG A 200 -19.56 -14.92 -1.14
C ARG A 200 -20.93 -14.80 -0.52
N LYS A 201 -21.23 -15.78 0.33
CA LYS A 201 -22.55 -15.86 0.99
C LYS A 201 -22.78 -14.70 1.96
N GLU A 202 -21.74 -14.33 2.72
CA GLU A 202 -21.86 -13.43 3.85
C GLU A 202 -20.52 -12.82 4.24
N LEU A 203 -20.50 -11.53 4.58
CA LEU A 203 -19.37 -10.84 5.19
C LEU A 203 -19.43 -11.00 6.70
N THR A 204 -18.33 -11.37 7.34
CA THR A 204 -18.18 -11.32 8.80
C THR A 204 -17.47 -10.04 9.21
N ILE A 205 -18.15 -9.18 9.97
CA ILE A 205 -17.55 -8.03 10.66
C ILE A 205 -17.00 -8.52 11.99
N PHE A 206 -15.68 -8.48 12.15
CA PHE A 206 -14.99 -9.02 13.31
C PHE A 206 -15.02 -8.05 14.50
N GLY A 207 -15.69 -8.46 15.58
CA GLY A 207 -15.92 -7.67 16.77
C GLY A 207 -17.08 -6.65 16.62
N ASN A 208 -17.82 -6.50 17.71
CA ASN A 208 -18.89 -5.51 17.87
C ASN A 208 -18.85 -4.88 19.27
N ASP A 209 -17.75 -5.05 19.96
CA ASP A 209 -17.53 -4.68 21.36
C ASP A 209 -16.24 -3.88 21.58
N TYR A 210 -15.66 -3.33 20.50
CA TYR A 210 -14.53 -2.40 20.58
C TYR A 210 -14.98 -1.06 21.18
N ASN A 211 -14.08 -0.35 21.85
CA ASN A 211 -14.37 0.99 22.39
C ASN A 211 -14.37 2.04 21.26
N THR A 212 -15.37 1.94 20.39
CA THR A 212 -15.64 2.76 19.21
C THR A 212 -17.14 3.08 19.14
N PRO A 213 -17.59 4.09 18.36
CA PRO A 213 -18.98 4.51 18.35
C PRO A 213 -19.99 3.41 17.98
N ASP A 214 -19.59 2.46 17.12
CA ASP A 214 -20.47 1.34 16.68
C ASP A 214 -19.95 -0.04 17.08
N GLY A 215 -18.89 -0.07 17.90
CA GLY A 215 -18.28 -1.31 18.38
C GLY A 215 -17.38 -2.01 17.37
N THR A 216 -17.19 -1.49 16.16
CA THR A 216 -16.32 -2.10 15.14
C THR A 216 -14.98 -1.35 15.01
N CYS A 217 -13.94 -2.02 14.46
CA CYS A 217 -12.62 -1.42 14.30
C CYS A 217 -12.65 -0.17 13.44
N ILE A 218 -11.82 0.84 13.78
CA ILE A 218 -11.67 2.07 13.00
C ILE A 218 -10.32 2.06 12.27
N ARG A 219 -10.35 2.40 10.97
CA ARG A 219 -9.17 2.55 10.10
C ARG A 219 -9.28 3.82 9.26
N ASP A 220 -8.14 4.33 8.83
CA ASP A 220 -8.06 5.35 7.79
C ASP A 220 -8.02 4.65 6.43
N TYR A 221 -9.03 4.87 5.61
CA TYR A 221 -9.16 4.27 4.28
C TYR A 221 -8.82 5.30 3.21
N ILE A 222 -7.69 5.09 2.53
CA ILE A 222 -7.20 6.00 1.51
C ILE A 222 -7.48 5.45 0.10
N TYR A 223 -7.84 6.33 -0.82
CA TYR A 223 -7.99 5.96 -2.23
C TYR A 223 -6.64 5.57 -2.86
N VAL A 224 -6.61 4.43 -3.54
CA VAL A 224 -5.37 3.89 -4.16
C VAL A 224 -4.76 4.83 -5.20
N VAL A 225 -5.57 5.66 -5.88
CA VAL A 225 -5.07 6.67 -6.84
C VAL A 225 -4.47 7.87 -6.12
N ASP A 226 -5.09 8.36 -5.03
CA ASP A 226 -4.50 9.43 -4.22
C ASP A 226 -3.17 8.97 -3.61
N LEU A 227 -3.10 7.71 -3.13
CA LEU A 227 -1.86 7.10 -2.67
C LEU A 227 -0.81 7.01 -3.80
N ALA A 228 -1.22 6.63 -5.02
CA ALA A 228 -0.32 6.59 -6.17
C ALA A 228 0.29 7.95 -6.48
N LYS A 229 -0.51 9.03 -6.41
CA LYS A 229 -0.04 10.41 -6.56
C LYS A 229 0.95 10.81 -5.48
N ALA A 230 0.75 10.36 -4.22
CA ALA A 230 1.73 10.59 -3.15
C ALA A 230 3.12 10.00 -3.49
N HIS A 231 3.15 8.81 -4.09
CA HIS A 231 4.41 8.19 -4.51
C HIS A 231 5.09 8.98 -5.63
N VAL A 232 4.33 9.52 -6.60
CA VAL A 232 4.87 10.38 -7.67
C VAL A 232 5.46 11.66 -7.09
N THR A 233 4.71 12.33 -6.20
CA THR A 233 5.19 13.54 -5.53
C THR A 233 6.44 13.27 -4.68
N ALA A 234 6.47 12.15 -3.97
CA ALA A 234 7.65 11.75 -3.18
C ALA A 234 8.85 11.46 -4.09
N MET A 235 8.66 10.81 -5.24
CA MET A 235 9.73 10.54 -6.20
C MET A 235 10.30 11.84 -6.79
N SER A 236 9.44 12.76 -7.25
CA SER A 236 9.90 14.07 -7.73
C SER A 236 10.70 14.79 -6.65
N ARG A 237 10.23 14.81 -5.39
CA ARG A 237 10.95 15.43 -4.29
C ARG A 237 12.34 14.81 -4.04
N VAL A 238 12.47 13.50 -4.15
CA VAL A 238 13.76 12.81 -3.99
C VAL A 238 14.74 13.13 -5.12
N LEU A 239 14.22 13.21 -6.37
CA LEU A 239 15.05 13.40 -7.56
C LEU A 239 15.38 14.87 -7.84
N ASP A 240 14.43 15.78 -7.62
CA ASP A 240 14.49 17.16 -8.12
C ASP A 240 14.74 18.20 -7.04
N ASP A 241 14.44 17.91 -5.76
CA ASP A 241 14.60 18.85 -4.65
C ASP A 241 15.95 18.66 -3.95
N GLU A 242 16.95 19.46 -4.31
CA GLU A 242 18.27 19.44 -3.67
C GLU A 242 18.24 19.71 -2.16
N LYS A 243 17.21 20.43 -1.67
CA LYS A 243 17.01 20.75 -0.25
C LYS A 243 16.26 19.65 0.51
N SER A 244 15.78 18.63 -0.19
CA SER A 244 15.17 17.46 0.46
C SER A 244 16.18 16.79 1.37
N PRO A 245 15.83 16.48 2.63
CA PRO A 245 16.70 15.73 3.53
C PRO A 245 17.02 14.35 2.94
N ALA A 246 18.13 13.77 3.36
CA ALA A 246 18.53 12.43 2.93
C ALA A 246 17.51 11.37 3.32
N LEU A 247 16.79 11.58 4.44
CA LEU A 247 15.71 10.69 4.90
C LEU A 247 14.55 11.53 5.42
N ASP A 248 13.34 11.20 4.97
CA ASP A 248 12.10 11.81 5.46
C ASP A 248 10.98 10.76 5.58
N TYR A 249 10.00 11.04 6.45
CA TYR A 249 8.87 10.16 6.75
C TYR A 249 7.57 10.92 6.57
N PHE A 250 6.56 10.30 5.96
CA PHE A 250 5.24 10.90 5.81
C PHE A 250 4.12 9.90 6.07
N ASN A 251 3.18 10.31 6.89
CA ASN A 251 1.90 9.64 7.01
C ASN A 251 1.02 9.95 5.79
N ILE A 252 0.59 8.91 5.09
CA ILE A 252 -0.24 9.03 3.88
C ILE A 252 -1.60 8.39 4.14
N GLY A 253 -2.57 9.22 4.41
CA GLY A 253 -3.95 8.86 4.74
C GLY A 253 -4.91 10.01 4.44
N THR A 254 -6.15 9.85 4.84
CA THR A 254 -7.18 10.90 4.74
C THR A 254 -7.22 11.81 5.97
N GLY A 255 -6.58 11.38 7.06
CA GLY A 255 -6.69 12.04 8.37
C GLY A 255 -8.00 11.72 9.10
N LYS A 256 -8.79 10.78 8.59
CA LYS A 256 -10.11 10.41 9.15
C LYS A 256 -10.18 8.91 9.37
N GLY A 257 -10.63 8.52 10.57
CA GLY A 257 -10.97 7.14 10.86
C GLY A 257 -12.40 6.84 10.47
N ASN A 258 -12.60 5.71 9.77
CA ASN A 258 -13.93 5.16 9.51
C ASN A 258 -14.04 3.76 10.10
N SER A 259 -15.17 3.45 10.70
CA SER A 259 -15.41 2.12 11.24
C SER A 259 -15.70 1.09 10.12
N THR A 260 -15.50 -0.18 10.42
CA THR A 260 -15.84 -1.25 9.46
C THR A 260 -17.32 -1.21 9.06
N LEU A 261 -18.21 -0.92 10.00
CA LEU A 261 -19.65 -0.81 9.72
C LEU A 261 -19.96 0.42 8.86
N GLU A 262 -19.32 1.58 9.12
CA GLU A 262 -19.44 2.77 8.28
C GLU A 262 -19.02 2.49 6.84
N ILE A 263 -17.95 1.73 6.61
CA ILE A 263 -17.53 1.33 5.26
C ILE A 263 -18.64 0.53 4.55
N VAL A 264 -19.19 -0.48 5.22
CA VAL A 264 -20.28 -1.30 4.65
C VAL A 264 -21.49 -0.43 4.32
N LYS A 265 -21.90 0.45 5.23
CA LYS A 265 -23.06 1.34 5.03
C LYS A 265 -22.81 2.36 3.91
N THR A 266 -21.60 2.94 3.85
CA THR A 266 -21.25 3.88 2.78
C THR A 266 -21.21 3.17 1.43
N PHE A 267 -20.72 1.93 1.36
CA PHE A 267 -20.77 1.12 0.15
C PHE A 267 -22.20 0.87 -0.30
N GLU A 268 -23.09 0.43 0.61
CA GLU A 268 -24.51 0.21 0.29
C GLU A 268 -25.18 1.48 -0.24
N HIS A 269 -24.87 2.64 0.37
CA HIS A 269 -25.41 3.92 -0.06
C HIS A 269 -24.88 4.35 -1.43
N ALA A 270 -23.56 4.26 -1.64
CA ALA A 270 -22.90 4.70 -2.87
C ALA A 270 -23.25 3.84 -4.09
N THR A 271 -23.51 2.55 -3.89
CA THR A 271 -23.73 1.59 -4.98
C THR A 271 -25.21 1.21 -5.16
N GLY A 272 -26.06 1.44 -4.15
CA GLY A 272 -27.43 0.94 -4.10
C GLY A 272 -27.54 -0.58 -3.86
N VAL A 273 -26.41 -1.28 -3.62
CA VAL A 273 -26.37 -2.74 -3.48
C VAL A 273 -26.20 -3.12 -2.02
N LYS A 274 -27.08 -4.02 -1.54
CA LYS A 274 -27.02 -4.53 -0.17
C LYS A 274 -25.93 -5.58 -0.01
N VAL A 275 -25.25 -5.53 1.14
CA VAL A 275 -24.25 -6.51 1.55
C VAL A 275 -24.84 -7.40 2.63
N ASN A 276 -24.86 -8.71 2.41
CA ASN A 276 -25.23 -9.66 3.46
C ASN A 276 -24.08 -9.79 4.46
N TRP A 277 -24.28 -9.32 5.70
CA TRP A 277 -23.23 -9.35 6.72
C TRP A 277 -23.77 -9.73 8.11
N LYS A 278 -22.84 -10.21 8.95
CA LYS A 278 -23.08 -10.47 10.37
C LYS A 278 -21.86 -10.08 11.21
N TYR A 279 -22.08 -9.96 12.53
CA TYR A 279 -20.97 -9.86 13.47
C TYR A 279 -20.35 -11.24 13.75
N GLY A 280 -19.03 -11.25 13.94
CA GLY A 280 -18.25 -12.38 14.43
C GLY A 280 -17.40 -11.98 15.64
N PRO A 281 -16.68 -12.92 16.27
CA PRO A 281 -15.75 -12.62 17.35
C PRO A 281 -14.63 -11.71 16.87
N ARG A 282 -13.94 -11.04 17.79
CA ARG A 282 -12.73 -10.27 17.46
C ARG A 282 -11.69 -11.17 16.78
N ARG A 283 -11.01 -10.62 15.77
CA ARG A 283 -9.91 -11.31 15.11
C ARG A 283 -8.62 -11.03 15.89
N GLU A 284 -7.82 -12.06 16.13
CA GLU A 284 -6.53 -11.91 16.78
C GLU A 284 -5.59 -11.01 15.98
N GLY A 285 -4.91 -10.09 16.67
CA GLY A 285 -4.00 -9.12 16.04
C GLY A 285 -4.67 -7.88 15.44
N ASP A 286 -6.01 -7.77 15.48
CA ASP A 286 -6.68 -6.56 15.04
C ASP A 286 -6.45 -5.40 16.00
N ILE A 287 -6.01 -4.26 15.45
CA ILE A 287 -5.91 -2.98 16.15
C ILE A 287 -7.34 -2.41 16.32
N GLU A 288 -7.66 -1.87 17.51
CA GLU A 288 -8.99 -1.30 17.77
C GLU A 288 -9.25 -0.08 16.86
N LYS A 289 -8.33 0.88 16.84
CA LYS A 289 -8.48 2.10 16.06
C LYS A 289 -7.12 2.72 15.72
N ILE A 290 -6.98 3.15 14.45
CA ILE A 290 -5.82 3.89 13.98
C ILE A 290 -6.18 4.76 12.76
N TRP A 291 -5.76 6.02 12.78
CA TRP A 291 -5.79 6.94 11.64
C TRP A 291 -4.67 7.97 11.76
N GLY A 292 -4.25 8.56 10.63
CA GLY A 292 -3.07 9.40 10.56
C GLY A 292 -3.33 10.88 10.78
N ASN A 293 -2.32 11.58 11.31
CA ASN A 293 -2.18 13.01 11.09
C ASN A 293 -1.37 13.22 9.81
N CYS A 294 -2.00 13.76 8.76
CA CYS A 294 -1.37 13.95 7.46
C CYS A 294 -0.92 15.40 7.22
N THR A 295 -0.83 16.22 8.27
CA THR A 295 -0.46 17.65 8.17
C THR A 295 0.91 17.84 7.52
N LYS A 296 1.88 16.99 7.85
CA LYS A 296 3.23 17.04 7.27
C LYS A 296 3.19 16.72 5.76
N ALA A 297 2.47 15.69 5.34
CA ALA A 297 2.29 15.40 3.91
C ALA A 297 1.62 16.56 3.17
N ASN A 298 0.60 17.20 3.78
CA ASN A 298 -0.08 18.33 3.16
C ASN A 298 0.82 19.56 3.01
N SER A 299 1.63 19.88 4.02
CA SER A 299 2.42 21.13 4.06
C SER A 299 3.82 21.00 3.45
N VAL A 300 4.48 19.85 3.62
CA VAL A 300 5.88 19.64 3.21
C VAL A 300 5.97 18.89 1.90
N LEU A 301 5.17 17.82 1.73
CA LEU A 301 5.13 17.06 0.48
C LEU A 301 4.22 17.73 -0.56
N GLY A 302 3.30 18.64 -0.15
CA GLY A 302 2.36 19.30 -1.03
C GLY A 302 1.27 18.37 -1.56
N TRP A 303 1.03 17.25 -0.87
CA TRP A 303 0.07 16.23 -1.25
C TRP A 303 -1.08 16.10 -0.24
N LYS A 304 -2.28 15.84 -0.73
CA LYS A 304 -3.47 15.62 0.09
C LYS A 304 -4.40 14.59 -0.56
N ALA A 305 -5.01 13.73 0.27
CA ALA A 305 -6.10 12.86 -0.18
C ALA A 305 -7.39 13.71 -0.34
N GLU A 306 -7.99 13.67 -1.52
CA GLU A 306 -9.14 14.54 -1.85
C GLU A 306 -10.40 13.76 -2.24
N THR A 307 -10.25 12.47 -2.59
CA THR A 307 -11.36 11.68 -3.13
C THR A 307 -12.34 11.26 -2.02
N PRO A 308 -13.64 11.58 -2.15
CA PRO A 308 -14.67 11.18 -1.20
C PRO A 308 -14.77 9.65 -1.07
N LEU A 309 -14.99 9.14 0.16
CA LEU A 309 -15.09 7.71 0.43
C LEU A 309 -16.16 7.01 -0.41
N SER A 310 -17.31 7.66 -0.67
CA SER A 310 -18.37 7.14 -1.54
C SER A 310 -17.87 6.82 -2.95
N ASP A 311 -17.06 7.72 -3.53
CA ASP A 311 -16.54 7.58 -4.88
C ASP A 311 -15.48 6.49 -4.94
N VAL A 312 -14.66 6.39 -3.89
CA VAL A 312 -13.67 5.31 -3.73
C VAL A 312 -14.35 3.95 -3.70
N LEU A 313 -15.42 3.80 -2.92
CA LEU A 313 -16.16 2.54 -2.82
C LEU A 313 -16.93 2.21 -4.10
N ALA A 314 -17.47 3.23 -4.78
CA ALA A 314 -18.09 3.06 -6.10
C ALA A 314 -17.05 2.60 -7.15
N SER A 315 -15.81 3.09 -7.11
CA SER A 315 -14.74 2.64 -8.02
C SER A 315 -14.40 1.15 -7.81
N ALA A 316 -14.33 0.71 -6.55
CA ALA A 316 -14.12 -0.72 -6.22
C ALA A 316 -15.26 -1.59 -6.74
N TRP A 317 -16.51 -1.11 -6.64
CA TRP A 317 -17.66 -1.82 -7.17
C TRP A 317 -17.62 -1.93 -8.70
N LYS A 318 -17.30 -0.85 -9.40
CA LYS A 318 -17.12 -0.86 -10.85
C LYS A 318 -16.06 -1.89 -11.29
N TRP A 319 -14.94 -1.95 -10.58
CA TRP A 319 -13.89 -2.94 -10.83
C TRP A 319 -14.42 -4.37 -10.64
N GLN A 320 -15.14 -4.64 -9.56
CA GLN A 320 -15.72 -5.95 -9.29
C GLN A 320 -16.73 -6.38 -10.38
N GLN A 321 -17.54 -5.46 -10.90
CA GLN A 321 -18.45 -5.72 -12.00
C GLN A 321 -17.70 -6.11 -13.26
N ARG A 322 -16.62 -5.38 -13.59
CA ARG A 322 -15.77 -5.68 -14.73
C ARG A 322 -15.09 -7.05 -14.62
N LEU A 323 -14.57 -7.40 -13.46
CA LEU A 323 -13.99 -8.75 -13.22
C LEU A 323 -14.99 -9.88 -13.55
N ARG A 324 -16.26 -9.67 -13.23
CA ARG A 324 -17.31 -10.62 -13.58
C ARG A 324 -17.55 -10.69 -15.08
N GLU A 325 -17.65 -9.54 -15.75
CA GLU A 325 -17.86 -9.44 -17.20
C GLU A 325 -16.73 -10.10 -17.99
N GLU A 326 -15.50 -9.97 -17.52
CA GLU A 326 -14.30 -10.54 -18.16
C GLU A 326 -14.00 -11.98 -17.73
N GLY A 327 -14.83 -12.59 -16.86
CA GLY A 327 -14.63 -13.97 -16.38
C GLY A 327 -13.32 -14.17 -15.59
N MET A 328 -12.86 -13.13 -14.90
CA MET A 328 -11.63 -13.13 -14.11
C MET A 328 -11.86 -13.41 -12.61
N MET A 329 -12.99 -14.04 -12.28
CA MET A 329 -13.37 -14.34 -10.90
C MET A 329 -13.30 -15.81 -10.61
#